data_d41931db1ec9e0979969a3be20f1e27d
#
_entry.id   d41931db1ec9e0979969a3be20f1e27d
#
_cell.length_a   1.000
_cell.length_b   1.000
_cell.length_c   1.000
_cell.angle_alpha   90.00
_cell.angle_beta   90.00
_cell.angle_gamma   90.00
#
_symmetry.space_group_name_H-M   'P 1'
#
loop_
_entity.id
_entity.type
_entity.pdbx_description
1 polymer ?
#
loop_
_entity_poly.entity_id
_entity_poly.type
_entity_poly.pdbx_seq_one_letter_code
_entity_poly.pdbx_strand_id
1 'polypeptide(L)'
;MNRMSLIAGLAAASLLGGAALAAPAYIEKAVSDPARPASDTSRDAGRHPAELVEFAGIKPGMKVVDLLPGAGYFTRIFAKAVGPSGQVYAYFGLQYDARLKSQGKDPDNQFTDLKATYPNLGVIHGKLEDFVTPEKVDLVWTADNYHDMLTKAYGPNDTAAVNKAIYNSLKPGGYYVIVDHRAVKGAGVEISDKLHRADEDVVKQQVEAAGFKLEAESKILTRPNDDDAKRVFEAGEHDNTDQMVLKFRKP
;
A
#
# COMPACT_ATOMS: atom_id res chain seq x y z
N MET A 1 -35.92 53.70 -38.63
CA MET A 1 -35.49 53.78 -37.25
C MET A 1 -35.74 52.41 -36.62
N ASN A 2 -34.72 51.50 -36.68
CA ASN A 2 -34.82 50.12 -36.15
C ASN A 2 -34.15 50.08 -34.82
N ARG A 3 -34.88 49.71 -33.76
CA ARG A 3 -34.34 49.43 -32.42
C ARG A 3 -33.99 47.96 -32.38
N MET A 4 -32.70 47.67 -32.31
CA MET A 4 -32.17 46.35 -31.96
C MET A 4 -32.12 46.20 -30.44
N SER A 5 -32.92 45.25 -29.91
CA SER A 5 -32.87 44.85 -28.51
C SER A 5 -31.78 43.79 -28.33
N LEU A 6 -30.74 44.10 -27.53
CA LEU A 6 -29.76 43.13 -27.07
C LEU A 6 -30.38 42.32 -25.91
N ILE A 7 -30.49 41.01 -26.10
CA ILE A 7 -30.80 40.06 -25.04
C ILE A 7 -29.45 39.55 -24.48
N ALA A 8 -29.12 39.99 -23.28
CA ALA A 8 -27.97 39.46 -22.53
C ALA A 8 -28.39 38.13 -21.87
N GLY A 9 -27.88 37.03 -22.39
CA GLY A 9 -28.04 35.72 -21.78
C GLY A 9 -27.06 35.54 -20.62
N LEU A 10 -27.58 35.45 -19.39
CA LEU A 10 -26.80 35.05 -18.20
C LEU A 10 -26.61 33.54 -18.25
N ALA A 11 -25.40 33.10 -18.54
CA ALA A 11 -25.00 31.68 -18.34
C ALA A 11 -24.72 31.45 -16.87
N ALA A 12 -25.60 30.79 -16.15
CA ALA A 12 -25.35 30.29 -14.80
C ALA A 12 -24.44 29.07 -14.87
N ALA A 13 -23.18 29.23 -14.53
CA ALA A 13 -22.26 28.11 -14.33
C ALA A 13 -22.60 27.42 -12.99
N SER A 14 -23.25 26.28 -13.07
CA SER A 14 -23.48 25.39 -11.91
C SER A 14 -22.16 24.75 -11.51
N LEU A 15 -21.54 25.23 -10.45
CA LEU A 15 -20.45 24.54 -9.74
C LEU A 15 -21.07 23.33 -9.05
N LEU A 16 -21.02 22.18 -9.69
CA LEU A 16 -21.23 20.89 -9.04
C LEU A 16 -20.00 20.64 -8.16
N GLY A 17 -20.08 21.09 -6.92
CA GLY A 17 -19.18 20.65 -5.86
C GLY A 17 -19.42 19.16 -5.65
N GLY A 18 -18.54 18.31 -6.18
CA GLY A 18 -18.55 16.89 -5.90
C GLY A 18 -18.30 16.71 -4.40
N ALA A 19 -19.35 16.40 -3.62
CA ALA A 19 -19.19 15.87 -2.29
C ALA A 19 -18.37 14.58 -2.43
N ALA A 20 -17.22 14.49 -1.77
CA ALA A 20 -16.51 13.22 -1.63
C ALA A 20 -17.51 12.23 -1.02
N LEU A 21 -17.81 11.16 -1.74
CA LEU A 21 -18.66 10.10 -1.20
C LEU A 21 -17.91 9.49 0.00
N ALA A 22 -18.61 9.35 1.12
CA ALA A 22 -18.06 8.67 2.28
C ALA A 22 -17.66 7.24 1.89
N ALA A 23 -16.55 6.76 2.44
CA ALA A 23 -16.10 5.41 2.18
C ALA A 23 -17.20 4.37 2.55
N PRO A 24 -17.23 3.19 1.91
CA PRO A 24 -18.19 2.14 2.27
C PRO A 24 -18.18 1.81 3.77
N ALA A 25 -19.34 1.58 4.35
CA ALA A 25 -19.50 1.40 5.80
C ALA A 25 -18.59 0.31 6.42
N TYR A 26 -18.22 -0.72 5.68
CA TYR A 26 -17.30 -1.75 6.16
C TYR A 26 -15.86 -1.25 6.26
N ILE A 27 -15.46 -0.30 5.40
CA ILE A 27 -14.15 0.37 5.46
C ILE A 27 -14.13 1.30 6.67
N GLU A 28 -15.16 2.14 6.84
CA GLU A 28 -15.28 3.03 8.00
C GLU A 28 -15.20 2.25 9.33
N LYS A 29 -15.91 1.11 9.41
CA LYS A 29 -15.83 0.22 10.58
C LYS A 29 -14.45 -0.40 10.78
N ALA A 30 -13.69 -0.64 9.70
CA ALA A 30 -12.35 -1.18 9.80
C ALA A 30 -11.34 -0.12 10.27
N VAL A 31 -11.45 1.09 9.79
CA VAL A 31 -10.58 2.21 10.19
C VAL A 31 -10.89 2.65 11.63
N SER A 32 -12.16 2.68 12.03
CA SER A 32 -12.58 3.06 13.39
C SER A 32 -12.62 1.87 14.38
N ASP A 33 -12.04 0.72 14.06
CA ASP A 33 -12.04 -0.44 14.95
C ASP A 33 -11.37 -0.10 16.30
N PRO A 34 -12.09 -0.22 17.44
CA PRO A 34 -11.55 0.09 18.76
C PRO A 34 -10.38 -0.82 19.18
N ALA A 35 -10.18 -1.96 18.50
CA ALA A 35 -9.03 -2.82 18.72
C ALA A 35 -7.71 -2.26 18.11
N ARG A 36 -7.78 -1.21 17.30
CA ARG A 36 -6.59 -0.53 16.78
C ARG A 36 -5.93 0.31 17.88
N PRO A 37 -4.60 0.18 18.10
CA PRO A 37 -3.90 0.95 19.12
C PRO A 37 -3.83 2.44 18.74
N ALA A 38 -3.67 3.30 19.74
CA ALA A 38 -3.51 4.74 19.55
C ALA A 38 -2.30 5.09 18.67
N SER A 39 -1.23 4.27 18.69
CA SER A 39 -0.07 4.40 17.81
C SER A 39 -0.40 4.23 16.32
N ASP A 40 -1.48 3.51 15.99
CA ASP A 40 -1.97 3.41 14.61
C ASP A 40 -2.89 4.57 14.28
N THR A 41 -3.92 4.81 15.12
CA THR A 41 -4.96 5.81 14.83
C THR A 41 -4.41 7.24 14.77
N SER A 42 -3.36 7.55 15.52
CA SER A 42 -2.68 8.86 15.44
C SER A 42 -2.03 9.14 14.06
N ARG A 43 -1.81 8.10 13.27
CA ARG A 43 -1.20 8.18 11.92
C ARG A 43 -2.23 8.27 10.79
N ASP A 44 -3.51 8.07 11.09
CA ASP A 44 -4.57 7.97 10.06
C ASP A 44 -4.67 9.24 9.21
N ALA A 45 -4.49 10.41 9.82
CA ALA A 45 -4.53 11.69 9.11
C ALA A 45 -3.44 11.83 8.04
N GLY A 46 -2.25 11.27 8.27
CA GLY A 46 -1.17 11.25 7.27
C GLY A 46 -1.29 10.10 6.27
N ARG A 47 -1.87 8.97 6.67
CA ARG A 47 -1.91 7.74 5.88
C ARG A 47 -3.18 7.53 5.07
N HIS A 48 -4.24 8.29 5.30
CA HIS A 48 -5.51 8.19 4.56
C HIS A 48 -6.02 6.74 4.38
N PRO A 49 -6.15 5.94 5.45
CA PRO A 49 -6.37 4.50 5.30
C PRO A 49 -7.71 4.14 4.64
N ALA A 50 -8.76 4.91 4.84
CA ALA A 50 -10.06 4.64 4.25
C ALA A 50 -10.00 4.74 2.72
N GLU A 51 -9.42 5.84 2.22
CA GLU A 51 -9.26 6.11 0.80
C GLU A 51 -8.32 5.09 0.13
N LEU A 52 -7.26 4.69 0.82
CA LEU A 52 -6.33 3.68 0.31
C LEU A 52 -6.96 2.29 0.21
N VAL A 53 -7.75 1.87 1.22
CA VAL A 53 -8.48 0.59 1.21
C VAL A 53 -9.53 0.57 0.10
N GLU A 54 -10.21 1.70 -0.12
CA GLU A 54 -11.17 1.87 -1.21
C GLU A 54 -10.47 1.82 -2.58
N PHE A 55 -9.36 2.55 -2.76
CA PHE A 55 -8.56 2.51 -3.98
C PHE A 55 -8.04 1.11 -4.29
N ALA A 56 -7.55 0.39 -3.28
CA ALA A 56 -7.12 -0.99 -3.43
C ALA A 56 -8.27 -1.90 -3.89
N GLY A 57 -9.50 -1.55 -3.54
CA GLY A 57 -10.70 -2.32 -3.87
C GLY A 57 -10.89 -3.53 -2.96
N ILE A 58 -10.39 -3.47 -1.73
CA ILE A 58 -10.58 -4.53 -0.73
C ILE A 58 -12.06 -4.61 -0.36
N LYS A 59 -12.61 -5.83 -0.32
CA LYS A 59 -14.02 -6.11 -0.05
C LYS A 59 -14.18 -7.26 0.94
N PRO A 60 -15.31 -7.35 1.65
CA PRO A 60 -15.63 -8.50 2.47
C PRO A 60 -15.49 -9.82 1.70
N GLY A 61 -14.91 -10.83 2.35
CA GLY A 61 -14.67 -12.16 1.78
C GLY A 61 -13.39 -12.30 0.96
N MET A 62 -12.66 -11.22 0.68
CA MET A 62 -11.39 -11.29 -0.07
C MET A 62 -10.27 -11.93 0.74
N LYS A 63 -9.28 -12.50 0.01
CA LYS A 63 -8.02 -13.00 0.52
C LYS A 63 -6.93 -12.00 0.18
N VAL A 64 -6.34 -11.38 1.19
CA VAL A 64 -5.41 -10.27 1.05
C VAL A 64 -4.08 -10.62 1.71
N VAL A 65 -2.97 -10.30 1.06
CA VAL A 65 -1.65 -10.35 1.68
C VAL A 65 -1.21 -8.93 2.02
N ASP A 66 -0.79 -8.74 3.28
CA ASP A 66 -0.03 -7.58 3.71
C ASP A 66 1.45 -7.98 3.71
N LEU A 67 2.16 -7.59 2.65
CA LEU A 67 3.56 -7.94 2.43
C LEU A 67 4.45 -6.95 3.16
N LEU A 68 5.29 -7.46 4.06
CA LEU A 68 6.15 -6.70 4.96
C LEU A 68 5.33 -5.75 5.87
N PRO A 69 4.43 -6.31 6.70
CA PRO A 69 3.38 -5.56 7.40
C PRO A 69 3.89 -4.64 8.53
N GLY A 70 5.19 -4.69 8.86
CA GLY A 70 5.77 -3.95 9.98
C GLY A 70 5.06 -4.28 11.30
N ALA A 71 4.52 -3.26 11.98
CA ALA A 71 3.76 -3.43 13.22
C ALA A 71 2.27 -3.78 13.00
N GLY A 72 1.84 -3.98 11.73
CA GLY A 72 0.49 -4.41 11.39
C GLY A 72 -0.55 -3.32 11.26
N TYR A 73 -0.16 -2.12 10.93
CA TYR A 73 -1.08 -1.01 10.72
C TYR A 73 -2.20 -1.36 9.72
N PHE A 74 -1.83 -1.73 8.49
CA PHE A 74 -2.80 -2.14 7.47
C PHE A 74 -3.36 -3.54 7.73
N THR A 75 -2.58 -4.44 8.32
CA THR A 75 -3.04 -5.80 8.66
C THR A 75 -4.32 -5.77 9.47
N ARG A 76 -4.41 -4.90 10.51
CA ARG A 76 -5.62 -4.76 11.36
C ARG A 76 -6.81 -4.27 10.55
N ILE A 77 -6.60 -3.27 9.73
CA ILE A 77 -7.65 -2.68 8.88
C ILE A 77 -8.14 -3.72 7.87
N PHE A 78 -7.23 -4.43 7.21
CA PHE A 78 -7.60 -5.46 6.22
C PHE A 78 -8.36 -6.61 6.88
N ALA A 79 -7.89 -7.12 8.03
CA ALA A 79 -8.54 -8.21 8.74
C ALA A 79 -10.00 -7.87 9.10
N LYS A 80 -10.24 -6.61 9.52
CA LYS A 80 -11.57 -6.12 9.81
C LYS A 80 -12.40 -5.91 8.54
N ALA A 81 -11.81 -5.32 7.49
CA ALA A 81 -12.50 -4.99 6.25
C ALA A 81 -12.95 -6.23 5.47
N VAL A 82 -12.10 -7.26 5.39
CA VAL A 82 -12.47 -8.52 4.71
C VAL A 82 -13.46 -9.36 5.54
N GLY A 83 -13.54 -9.13 6.85
CA GLY A 83 -14.48 -9.79 7.73
C GLY A 83 -14.23 -11.30 7.91
N PRO A 84 -15.13 -12.01 8.61
CA PRO A 84 -14.90 -13.41 9.02
C PRO A 84 -14.90 -14.42 7.87
N SER A 85 -15.43 -14.06 6.71
CA SER A 85 -15.40 -14.90 5.50
C SER A 85 -14.18 -14.64 4.60
N GLY A 86 -13.41 -13.60 4.89
CA GLY A 86 -12.16 -13.26 4.23
C GLY A 86 -10.96 -13.81 4.99
N GLN A 87 -9.77 -13.65 4.40
CA GLN A 87 -8.50 -14.07 4.99
C GLN A 87 -7.45 -12.99 4.76
N VAL A 88 -6.66 -12.68 5.77
CA VAL A 88 -5.46 -11.84 5.65
C VAL A 88 -4.23 -12.69 5.95
N TYR A 89 -3.21 -12.55 5.14
CA TYR A 89 -1.89 -13.13 5.38
C TYR A 89 -0.89 -11.99 5.58
N ALA A 90 -0.30 -11.92 6.77
CA ALA A 90 0.85 -11.06 7.06
C ALA A 90 2.12 -11.81 6.65
N TYR A 91 2.81 -11.35 5.60
CA TYR A 91 4.00 -12.02 5.08
C TYR A 91 5.25 -11.26 5.49
N PHE A 92 6.12 -11.92 6.29
CA PHE A 92 7.39 -11.39 6.75
C PHE A 92 8.54 -11.96 5.93
N GLY A 93 9.47 -11.10 5.52
CA GLY A 93 10.71 -11.51 4.91
C GLY A 93 11.70 -12.10 5.94
N LEU A 94 12.51 -13.08 5.54
CA LEU A 94 13.51 -13.68 6.45
C LEU A 94 14.55 -12.68 6.96
N GLN A 95 14.79 -11.58 6.24
CA GLN A 95 15.67 -10.49 6.69
C GLN A 95 15.07 -9.79 7.93
N TYR A 96 13.75 -9.61 7.95
CA TYR A 96 13.05 -9.09 9.12
C TYR A 96 13.17 -10.06 10.32
N ASP A 97 13.01 -11.36 10.08
CA ASP A 97 13.17 -12.39 11.10
C ASP A 97 14.58 -12.40 11.68
N ALA A 98 15.60 -12.29 10.81
CA ALA A 98 17.00 -12.19 11.25
C ALA A 98 17.24 -10.95 12.14
N ARG A 99 16.62 -9.81 11.78
CA ARG A 99 16.67 -8.60 12.59
C ARG A 99 16.00 -8.79 13.95
N LEU A 100 14.84 -9.42 14.01
CA LEU A 100 14.17 -9.72 15.28
C LEU A 100 15.03 -10.63 16.17
N LYS A 101 15.58 -11.70 15.61
CA LYS A 101 16.48 -12.62 16.32
C LYS A 101 17.71 -11.90 16.87
N SER A 102 18.29 -10.96 16.11
CA SER A 102 19.43 -10.16 16.59
C SER A 102 19.08 -9.24 17.76
N GLN A 103 17.80 -8.93 17.93
CA GLN A 103 17.26 -8.16 19.07
C GLN A 103 16.77 -9.05 20.22
N GLY A 104 17.01 -10.36 20.16
CA GLY A 104 16.54 -11.33 21.17
C GLY A 104 15.02 -11.58 21.11
N LYS A 105 14.37 -11.25 20.00
CA LYS A 105 12.94 -11.47 19.77
C LYS A 105 12.73 -12.72 18.94
N ASP A 106 11.66 -13.44 19.23
CA ASP A 106 11.23 -14.60 18.46
C ASP A 106 10.27 -14.15 17.33
N PRO A 107 10.62 -14.36 16.04
CA PRO A 107 9.73 -14.03 14.92
C PRO A 107 8.38 -14.76 14.99
N ASP A 108 8.32 -15.98 15.49
CA ASP A 108 7.08 -16.77 15.57
C ASP A 108 6.05 -16.15 16.54
N ASN A 109 6.51 -15.27 17.44
CA ASN A 109 5.64 -14.52 18.34
C ASN A 109 5.09 -13.23 17.71
N GLN A 110 5.50 -12.91 16.47
CA GLN A 110 4.93 -11.77 15.77
C GLN A 110 3.43 -11.97 15.55
N PHE A 111 2.68 -10.95 15.91
CA PHE A 111 1.22 -10.95 15.75
C PHE A 111 0.44 -12.02 16.54
N THR A 112 1.02 -12.62 17.57
CA THR A 112 0.27 -13.55 18.45
C THR A 112 -0.98 -12.90 19.00
N ASP A 113 -0.88 -11.68 19.55
CA ASP A 113 -2.02 -10.91 20.07
C ASP A 113 -2.98 -10.48 18.96
N LEU A 114 -2.43 -10.15 17.77
CA LEU A 114 -3.24 -9.81 16.60
C LEU A 114 -4.09 -11.00 16.15
N LYS A 115 -3.51 -12.18 16.10
CA LYS A 115 -4.26 -13.41 15.73
C LYS A 115 -5.37 -13.74 16.73
N ALA A 116 -5.16 -13.45 18.01
CA ALA A 116 -6.21 -13.59 19.02
C ALA A 116 -7.36 -12.61 18.78
N THR A 117 -7.05 -11.38 18.33
CA THR A 117 -8.06 -10.34 18.03
C THR A 117 -8.74 -10.56 16.67
N TYR A 118 -7.98 -11.03 15.66
CA TYR A 118 -8.45 -11.24 14.29
C TYR A 118 -8.24 -12.71 13.88
N PRO A 119 -9.20 -13.60 14.11
CA PRO A 119 -9.06 -15.03 13.81
C PRO A 119 -8.85 -15.36 12.33
N ASN A 120 -9.17 -14.41 11.44
CA ASN A 120 -8.95 -14.51 10.00
C ASN A 120 -7.54 -14.01 9.57
N LEU A 121 -6.60 -13.92 10.51
CA LEU A 121 -5.21 -13.56 10.24
C LEU A 121 -4.30 -14.79 10.27
N GLY A 122 -3.59 -15.02 9.16
CA GLY A 122 -2.47 -15.94 9.05
C GLY A 122 -1.14 -15.17 9.05
N VAL A 123 -0.09 -15.79 9.59
CA VAL A 123 1.28 -15.24 9.53
C VAL A 123 2.14 -16.19 8.71
N ILE A 124 2.94 -15.66 7.80
CA ILE A 124 3.84 -16.39 6.93
C ILE A 124 5.22 -15.77 7.03
N HIS A 125 6.25 -16.59 7.16
CA HIS A 125 7.65 -16.20 7.11
C HIS A 125 8.32 -16.89 5.92
N GLY A 126 9.07 -16.14 5.09
CA GLY A 126 9.70 -16.71 3.92
C GLY A 126 10.66 -15.75 3.22
N LYS A 127 11.43 -16.28 2.27
CA LYS A 127 12.16 -15.43 1.33
C LYS A 127 11.19 -14.72 0.41
N LEU A 128 11.50 -13.47 0.06
CA LEU A 128 10.65 -12.71 -0.84
C LEU A 128 10.64 -13.30 -2.27
N GLU A 129 11.77 -13.80 -2.74
CA GLU A 129 11.90 -14.44 -4.05
C GLU A 129 11.08 -15.74 -4.15
N ASP A 130 10.89 -16.42 -3.02
CA ASP A 130 10.11 -17.66 -2.89
C ASP A 130 8.68 -17.36 -2.40
N PHE A 131 8.19 -16.13 -2.55
CA PHE A 131 6.88 -15.72 -2.05
C PHE A 131 5.78 -16.67 -2.50
N VAL A 132 5.11 -17.26 -1.53
CA VAL A 132 4.02 -18.21 -1.75
C VAL A 132 2.97 -18.05 -0.66
N THR A 133 1.72 -18.25 -1.02
CA THR A 133 0.58 -18.26 -0.12
C THR A 133 -0.08 -19.63 -0.11
N PRO A 134 -0.78 -20.04 0.97
CA PRO A 134 -1.45 -21.34 1.04
C PRO A 134 -2.46 -21.57 -0.09
N GLU A 135 -2.97 -20.50 -0.67
CA GLU A 135 -3.94 -20.50 -1.77
C GLU A 135 -3.77 -19.24 -2.61
N LYS A 136 -4.37 -19.18 -3.81
CA LYS A 136 -4.37 -17.97 -4.62
C LYS A 136 -5.16 -16.86 -3.94
N VAL A 137 -4.59 -15.66 -3.90
CA VAL A 137 -5.17 -14.49 -3.23
C VAL A 137 -5.75 -13.48 -4.23
N ASP A 138 -6.63 -12.63 -3.74
CA ASP A 138 -7.28 -11.59 -4.54
C ASP A 138 -6.40 -10.34 -4.65
N LEU A 139 -5.60 -10.05 -3.62
CA LEU A 139 -4.78 -8.85 -3.55
C LEU A 139 -3.50 -9.09 -2.74
N VAL A 140 -2.40 -8.55 -3.23
CA VAL A 140 -1.16 -8.35 -2.47
C VAL A 140 -0.95 -6.85 -2.30
N TRP A 141 -0.70 -6.43 -1.07
CA TRP A 141 -0.45 -5.05 -0.67
C TRP A 141 0.95 -4.93 -0.09
N THR A 142 1.64 -3.83 -0.39
CA THR A 142 2.85 -3.41 0.33
C THR A 142 2.84 -1.89 0.51
N ALA A 143 3.27 -1.41 1.67
CA ALA A 143 3.34 0.01 1.96
C ALA A 143 4.67 0.34 2.66
N ASP A 144 5.39 1.32 2.09
CA ASP A 144 6.66 1.83 2.60
C ASP A 144 7.77 0.75 2.66
N ASN A 145 7.76 -0.18 1.69
CA ASN A 145 8.70 -1.32 1.69
C ASN A 145 9.22 -1.72 0.30
N TYR A 146 8.65 -1.22 -0.81
CA TYR A 146 9.16 -1.61 -2.14
C TYR A 146 10.60 -1.11 -2.32
N HIS A 147 10.90 0.10 -1.86
CA HIS A 147 12.26 0.63 -1.85
C HIS A 147 13.23 -0.25 -1.04
N ASP A 148 12.78 -0.87 0.04
CA ASP A 148 13.60 -1.78 0.84
C ASP A 148 14.00 -3.04 0.06
N MET A 149 13.13 -3.54 -0.82
CA MET A 149 13.45 -4.66 -1.71
C MET A 149 14.55 -4.30 -2.73
N LEU A 150 14.76 -3.01 -2.99
CA LEU A 150 15.80 -2.49 -3.88
C LEU A 150 17.12 -2.22 -3.14
N THR A 151 17.15 -2.20 -1.80
CA THR A 151 18.32 -1.85 -1.00
C THR A 151 19.24 -3.05 -0.77
N LYS A 152 20.53 -2.77 -0.64
CA LYS A 152 21.54 -3.77 -0.24
C LYS A 152 21.39 -4.17 1.23
N ALA A 153 20.82 -3.31 2.07
CA ALA A 153 20.65 -3.53 3.49
C ALA A 153 19.67 -4.67 3.80
N TYR A 154 18.68 -4.88 2.95
CA TYR A 154 17.73 -5.98 3.06
C TYR A 154 18.10 -7.21 2.22
N GLY A 155 19.33 -7.25 1.71
CA GLY A 155 19.89 -8.28 0.83
C GLY A 155 19.71 -7.91 -0.64
N PRO A 156 20.52 -8.46 -1.55
CA PRO A 156 20.24 -8.31 -2.96
C PRO A 156 19.01 -9.15 -3.29
N ASN A 157 17.82 -8.59 -3.06
CA ASN A 157 16.59 -9.24 -3.53
C ASN A 157 16.59 -9.19 -5.05
N ASP A 158 16.34 -10.32 -5.67
CA ASP A 158 15.98 -10.37 -7.08
C ASP A 158 14.54 -9.88 -7.21
N THR A 159 14.37 -8.57 -7.43
CA THR A 159 13.03 -7.95 -7.54
C THR A 159 12.23 -8.54 -8.71
N ALA A 160 12.88 -9.04 -9.75
CA ALA A 160 12.19 -9.74 -10.84
C ALA A 160 11.59 -11.07 -10.34
N ALA A 161 12.37 -11.84 -9.56
CA ALA A 161 11.87 -13.07 -8.93
C ALA A 161 10.75 -12.77 -7.91
N VAL A 162 10.91 -11.74 -7.06
CA VAL A 162 9.88 -11.31 -6.10
C VAL A 162 8.57 -10.95 -6.81
N ASN A 163 8.62 -10.05 -7.79
CA ASN A 163 7.43 -9.64 -8.53
C ASN A 163 6.78 -10.82 -9.28
N LYS A 164 7.59 -11.74 -9.80
CA LYS A 164 7.08 -12.96 -10.45
C LYS A 164 6.43 -13.92 -9.47
N ALA A 165 6.98 -14.09 -8.29
CA ALA A 165 6.40 -14.92 -7.24
C ALA A 165 5.05 -14.34 -6.75
N ILE A 166 4.97 -13.00 -6.56
CA ILE A 166 3.72 -12.29 -6.25
C ILE A 166 2.70 -12.51 -7.37
N TYR A 167 3.10 -12.32 -8.64
CA TYR A 167 2.23 -12.56 -9.79
C TYR A 167 1.67 -14.00 -9.76
N ASN A 168 2.52 -14.97 -9.49
CA ASN A 168 2.09 -16.36 -9.44
C ASN A 168 1.11 -16.64 -8.29
N SER A 169 1.21 -15.98 -7.17
CA SER A 169 0.33 -16.18 -6.00
C SER A 169 -1.05 -15.52 -6.15
N LEU A 170 -1.21 -14.57 -7.07
CA LEU A 170 -2.48 -13.92 -7.35
C LEU A 170 -3.39 -14.78 -8.24
N LYS A 171 -4.70 -14.65 -8.03
CA LYS A 171 -5.74 -15.11 -8.97
C LYS A 171 -5.65 -14.33 -10.29
N PRO A 172 -6.11 -14.88 -11.44
CA PRO A 172 -6.40 -14.07 -12.61
C PRO A 172 -7.34 -12.91 -12.24
N GLY A 173 -7.04 -11.70 -12.71
CA GLY A 173 -7.76 -10.49 -12.33
C GLY A 173 -7.45 -9.92 -10.94
N GLY A 174 -6.57 -10.57 -10.18
CA GLY A 174 -6.12 -10.07 -8.87
C GLY A 174 -5.18 -8.88 -8.96
N TYR A 175 -4.95 -8.22 -7.83
CA TYR A 175 -4.24 -6.94 -7.78
C TYR A 175 -2.96 -7.00 -6.94
N TYR A 176 -1.95 -6.25 -7.40
CA TYR A 176 -0.80 -5.87 -6.59
C TYR A 176 -0.84 -4.36 -6.39
N VAL A 177 -0.93 -3.93 -5.13
CA VAL A 177 -0.99 -2.51 -4.76
C VAL A 177 0.28 -2.14 -4.01
N ILE A 178 0.92 -1.08 -4.48
CA ILE A 178 2.18 -0.57 -3.94
C ILE A 178 1.95 0.87 -3.50
N VAL A 179 2.24 1.14 -2.24
CA VAL A 179 2.40 2.48 -1.68
C VAL A 179 3.85 2.62 -1.28
N ASP A 180 4.54 3.68 -1.75
CA ASP A 180 5.94 3.87 -1.35
C ASP A 180 6.39 5.32 -1.48
N HIS A 181 7.41 5.68 -0.71
CA HIS A 181 8.05 6.99 -0.74
C HIS A 181 8.62 7.26 -2.14
N ARG A 182 8.16 8.35 -2.76
CA ARG A 182 8.59 8.71 -4.11
C ARG A 182 9.95 9.40 -4.06
N ALA A 183 10.85 9.00 -4.95
CA ALA A 183 12.10 9.71 -5.24
C ALA A 183 11.91 10.66 -6.42
N VAL A 184 12.88 11.54 -6.63
CA VAL A 184 12.98 12.36 -7.84
C VAL A 184 12.93 11.47 -9.08
N LYS A 185 12.15 11.86 -10.06
CA LYS A 185 12.00 11.13 -11.32
C LYS A 185 13.35 10.94 -12.02
N GLY A 186 13.63 9.71 -12.44
CA GLY A 186 14.86 9.33 -13.11
C GLY A 186 16.04 9.09 -12.18
N ALA A 187 15.81 9.00 -10.87
CA ALA A 187 16.85 8.74 -9.88
C ALA A 187 17.41 7.32 -9.95
N GLY A 188 16.68 6.37 -10.55
CA GLY A 188 17.07 4.99 -10.72
C GLY A 188 17.03 4.15 -9.44
N VAL A 189 17.50 2.89 -9.51
CA VAL A 189 17.41 1.92 -8.41
C VAL A 189 18.26 2.31 -7.20
N GLU A 190 19.45 2.87 -7.43
CA GLU A 190 20.43 3.14 -6.36
C GLU A 190 19.99 4.22 -5.36
N ILE A 191 18.95 4.99 -5.70
CA ILE A 191 18.43 6.02 -4.81
C ILE A 191 17.84 5.43 -3.55
N SER A 192 17.32 4.20 -3.61
CA SER A 192 16.70 3.51 -2.49
C SER A 192 17.67 3.30 -1.32
N ASP A 193 18.91 2.89 -1.61
CA ASP A 193 19.97 2.77 -0.58
C ASP A 193 20.29 4.11 0.12
N LYS A 194 20.18 5.22 -0.62
CA LYS A 194 20.58 6.54 -0.13
C LYS A 194 19.47 7.24 0.64
N LEU A 195 18.26 7.22 0.08
CA LEU A 195 17.18 8.08 0.53
C LEU A 195 15.99 7.32 1.16
N HIS A 196 15.94 5.97 1.09
CA HIS A 196 14.76 5.16 1.43
C HIS A 196 13.53 5.64 0.64
N ARG A 197 13.73 5.86 -0.67
CA ARG A 197 12.69 6.24 -1.63
C ARG A 197 12.84 5.39 -2.88
N ALA A 198 11.76 5.18 -3.61
CA ALA A 198 11.79 4.48 -4.89
C ALA A 198 11.49 5.43 -6.05
N ASP A 199 12.21 5.25 -7.16
CA ASP A 199 11.86 5.88 -8.44
C ASP A 199 10.63 5.19 -9.01
N GLU A 200 9.54 5.95 -9.18
CA GLU A 200 8.24 5.42 -9.62
C GLU A 200 8.31 4.75 -11.00
N ASP A 201 9.11 5.28 -11.93
CA ASP A 201 9.28 4.69 -13.25
C ASP A 201 9.99 3.33 -13.17
N VAL A 202 10.96 3.18 -12.24
CA VAL A 202 11.63 1.89 -11.95
C VAL A 202 10.64 0.88 -11.39
N VAL A 203 9.81 1.28 -10.41
CA VAL A 203 8.79 0.39 -9.82
C VAL A 203 7.84 -0.10 -10.90
N LYS A 204 7.29 0.81 -11.71
CA LYS A 204 6.38 0.46 -12.81
C LYS A 204 7.03 -0.53 -13.78
N GLN A 205 8.24 -0.23 -14.24
CA GLN A 205 8.95 -1.09 -15.18
C GLN A 205 9.17 -2.51 -14.62
N GLN A 206 9.61 -2.62 -13.37
CA GLN A 206 9.90 -3.92 -12.73
C GLN A 206 8.64 -4.76 -12.53
N VAL A 207 7.55 -4.13 -12.11
CA VAL A 207 6.29 -4.83 -11.86
C VAL A 207 5.65 -5.27 -13.20
N GLU A 208 5.66 -4.41 -14.20
CA GLU A 208 5.12 -4.74 -15.53
C GLU A 208 5.95 -5.84 -16.22
N ALA A 209 7.27 -5.87 -16.02
CA ALA A 209 8.13 -6.95 -16.53
C ALA A 209 7.77 -8.34 -15.99
N ALA A 210 7.17 -8.42 -14.78
CA ALA A 210 6.66 -9.67 -14.23
C ALA A 210 5.35 -10.15 -14.87
N GLY A 211 4.69 -9.30 -15.69
CA GLY A 211 3.46 -9.61 -16.43
C GLY A 211 2.23 -8.86 -15.94
N PHE A 212 2.37 -7.99 -14.97
CA PHE A 212 1.29 -7.10 -14.51
C PHE A 212 0.98 -6.01 -15.54
N LYS A 213 -0.19 -5.40 -15.39
CA LYS A 213 -0.56 -4.16 -16.09
C LYS A 213 -0.92 -3.09 -15.07
N LEU A 214 -0.34 -1.91 -15.20
CA LEU A 214 -0.75 -0.76 -14.41
C LEU A 214 -2.22 -0.45 -14.74
N GLU A 215 -3.09 -0.49 -13.73
CA GLU A 215 -4.53 -0.24 -13.89
C GLU A 215 -4.91 1.16 -13.40
N ALA A 216 -4.33 1.60 -12.29
CA ALA A 216 -4.64 2.89 -11.71
C ALA A 216 -3.47 3.45 -10.89
N GLU A 217 -3.43 4.76 -10.80
CA GLU A 217 -2.57 5.53 -9.91
C GLU A 217 -3.44 6.48 -9.08
N SER A 218 -3.02 6.77 -7.85
CA SER A 218 -3.73 7.72 -7.00
C SER A 218 -2.81 8.81 -6.48
N LYS A 219 -3.38 9.99 -6.31
CA LYS A 219 -2.72 11.15 -5.71
C LYS A 219 -3.07 11.36 -4.23
N ILE A 220 -3.71 10.37 -3.60
CA ILE A 220 -4.15 10.44 -2.19
C ILE A 220 -3.00 10.86 -1.26
N LEU A 221 -1.80 10.33 -1.49
CA LEU A 221 -0.63 10.60 -0.68
C LEU A 221 0.39 11.54 -1.36
N THR A 222 -0.04 12.32 -2.34
CA THR A 222 0.82 13.34 -2.94
C THR A 222 1.07 14.47 -1.95
N ARG A 223 2.34 14.81 -1.75
CA ARG A 223 2.81 15.85 -0.84
C ARG A 223 3.76 16.80 -1.58
N PRO A 224 3.24 17.83 -2.26
CA PRO A 224 4.04 18.70 -3.13
C PRO A 224 5.09 19.55 -2.39
N ASN A 225 5.01 19.61 -1.05
CA ASN A 225 5.97 20.32 -0.21
C ASN A 225 7.06 19.40 0.37
N ASP A 226 7.00 18.08 0.12
CA ASP A 226 8.07 17.16 0.49
C ASP A 226 9.30 17.41 -0.39
N ASP A 227 10.47 17.33 0.20
CA ASP A 227 11.74 17.36 -0.52
C ASP A 227 12.15 15.91 -0.85
N ASP A 228 11.74 15.44 -2.02
CA ASP A 228 11.99 14.07 -2.49
C ASP A 228 13.47 13.77 -2.82
N ALA A 229 14.35 14.80 -2.73
CA ALA A 229 15.80 14.65 -2.76
C ALA A 229 16.42 14.41 -1.37
N LYS A 230 15.64 14.48 -0.29
CA LYS A 230 16.07 14.17 1.07
C LYS A 230 15.71 12.75 1.49
N ARG A 231 16.50 12.23 2.42
CA ARG A 231 16.22 10.95 3.06
C ARG A 231 14.88 11.04 3.82
N VAL A 232 14.06 9.98 3.72
CA VAL A 232 12.73 9.92 4.38
C VAL A 232 12.80 10.30 5.86
N PHE A 233 13.80 9.79 6.59
CA PHE A 233 13.98 10.05 8.02
C PHE A 233 14.48 11.46 8.36
N GLU A 234 14.92 12.23 7.36
CA GLU A 234 15.38 13.63 7.48
C GLU A 234 14.31 14.63 7.00
N ALA A 235 13.33 14.14 6.23
CA ALA A 235 12.25 14.96 5.67
C ALA A 235 11.16 15.30 6.71
N GLY A 236 11.29 14.82 7.94
CA GLY A 236 10.31 15.02 9.01
C GLY A 236 9.52 13.75 9.33
N GLU A 237 8.21 13.87 9.47
CA GLU A 237 7.37 12.73 9.80
C GLU A 237 7.23 11.78 8.60
N HIS A 238 7.59 10.53 8.82
CA HIS A 238 7.58 9.46 7.83
C HIS A 238 6.25 9.34 7.05
N ASP A 239 5.11 9.55 7.71
CA ASP A 239 3.79 9.48 7.08
C ASP A 239 3.42 10.75 6.26
N ASN A 240 4.28 11.77 6.23
CA ASN A 240 4.05 13.05 5.53
C ASN A 240 4.96 13.26 4.30
N THR A 241 5.72 12.27 3.90
CA THR A 241 6.49 12.30 2.65
C THR A 241 5.58 12.14 1.43
N ASP A 242 6.03 12.60 0.27
CA ASP A 242 5.34 12.32 -0.99
C ASP A 242 5.43 10.83 -1.34
N GLN A 243 4.29 10.21 -1.62
CA GLN A 243 4.23 8.77 -1.89
C GLN A 243 3.51 8.49 -3.19
N MET A 244 4.03 7.51 -3.93
CA MET A 244 3.30 6.88 -5.03
C MET A 244 2.26 5.91 -4.49
N VAL A 245 1.13 5.81 -5.17
CA VAL A 245 0.08 4.82 -4.90
C VAL A 245 -0.30 4.17 -6.22
N LEU A 246 0.16 2.96 -6.44
CA LEU A 246 0.08 2.24 -7.71
C LEU A 246 -0.75 0.97 -7.55
N LYS A 247 -1.65 0.73 -8.49
CA LYS A 247 -2.46 -0.50 -8.54
C LYS A 247 -2.23 -1.21 -9.85
N PHE A 248 -1.68 -2.41 -9.76
CA PHE A 248 -1.42 -3.27 -10.89
C PHE A 248 -2.36 -4.45 -10.91
N ARG A 249 -2.80 -4.85 -12.11
CA ARG A 249 -3.67 -6.00 -12.31
C ARG A 249 -2.90 -7.15 -12.94
N LYS A 250 -3.13 -8.36 -12.44
CA LYS A 250 -2.80 -9.59 -13.15
C LYS A 250 -3.88 -9.84 -14.22
N PRO A 251 -3.55 -9.87 -15.52
CA PRO A 251 -4.51 -10.17 -16.59
C PRO A 251 -5.20 -11.52 -16.45
#